data_f63a2eba3170807c7df9104e3f38bb6f
#
_entry.id   f63a2eba3170807c7df9104e3f38bb6f
#
_cell.length_a   1.000
_cell.length_b   1.000
_cell.length_c   1.000
_cell.angle_alpha   90.00
_cell.angle_beta   90.00
_cell.angle_gamma   90.00
#
_symmetry.space_group_name_H-M   'P 1'
#
loop_
_entity.id
_entity.type
_entity.pdbx_description
1 polymer ?
#
loop_
_entity_poly.entity_id
_entity_poly.type
_entity_poly.pdbx_seq_one_letter_code
_entity_poly.pdbx_strand_id
1 'polypeptide(L)'
;MKNLKKGFTLVEMLIVVVIIGILAAAILPRLQGAQGATRDVAREKGLTDISTALELYATAKGEYPAESTTKKDAEGALKEILVDQRGYLKDFPKDPQSNAPAVKVGTQDGTIGQYTYFRIWRNAVKNAAYILASKSESSDKANATQAMLEGVKVSSAATYAPGDTDFNTFQLCSSVVKTTRCAVKGSTAPATADGNGLKKGECCVQDNAELRFVVVR
;
A
#
# COMPACT_ATOMS: atom_id res chain seq x y z
N MET A 1 3.27 -44.30 -53.17
CA MET A 1 3.00 -44.69 -51.76
C MET A 1 2.28 -43.53 -51.09
N LYS A 2 0.97 -43.71 -50.74
CA LYS A 2 0.21 -42.69 -49.97
C LYS A 2 0.59 -42.80 -48.50
N ASN A 3 1.26 -41.79 -47.97
CA ASN A 3 1.49 -41.64 -46.53
C ASN A 3 0.13 -41.39 -45.86
N LEU A 4 -0.45 -42.41 -45.22
CA LEU A 4 -1.61 -42.33 -44.36
C LEU A 4 -1.22 -41.47 -43.15
N LYS A 5 -1.66 -40.20 -43.10
CA LYS A 5 -1.54 -39.35 -41.91
C LYS A 5 -2.40 -40.01 -40.82
N LYS A 6 -1.75 -40.50 -39.79
CA LYS A 6 -2.45 -41.02 -38.60
C LYS A 6 -3.13 -39.82 -37.93
N GLY A 7 -4.46 -39.83 -37.87
CA GLY A 7 -5.25 -38.84 -37.13
C GLY A 7 -5.24 -39.15 -35.63
N PHE A 8 -5.41 -38.13 -34.78
CA PHE A 8 -5.56 -38.32 -33.34
C PHE A 8 -6.88 -39.01 -33.00
N THR A 9 -6.85 -39.88 -32.01
CA THR A 9 -8.06 -40.55 -31.50
C THR A 9 -8.78 -39.61 -30.50
N LEU A 10 -10.11 -39.75 -30.39
CA LEU A 10 -10.93 -39.01 -29.44
C LEU A 10 -10.46 -39.26 -27.99
N VAL A 11 -10.02 -40.48 -27.68
CA VAL A 11 -9.53 -40.85 -26.35
C VAL A 11 -8.22 -40.13 -26.00
N GLU A 12 -7.28 -40.01 -26.95
CA GLU A 12 -6.02 -39.27 -26.72
C GLU A 12 -6.29 -37.80 -26.39
N MET A 13 -7.23 -37.16 -27.09
CA MET A 13 -7.59 -35.76 -26.78
C MET A 13 -8.28 -35.66 -25.42
N LEU A 14 -9.15 -36.63 -25.08
CA LEU A 14 -9.85 -36.64 -23.80
C LEU A 14 -8.87 -36.75 -22.61
N ILE A 15 -7.89 -37.62 -22.69
CA ILE A 15 -6.88 -37.80 -21.63
C ILE A 15 -6.07 -36.53 -21.48
N VAL A 16 -5.65 -35.89 -22.57
CA VAL A 16 -4.87 -34.67 -22.55
C VAL A 16 -5.62 -33.54 -21.85
N VAL A 17 -6.90 -33.32 -22.21
CA VAL A 17 -7.67 -32.23 -21.56
C VAL A 17 -7.95 -32.48 -20.08
N VAL A 18 -8.12 -33.72 -19.66
CA VAL A 18 -8.27 -34.11 -18.26
C VAL A 18 -6.98 -33.77 -17.48
N ILE A 19 -5.82 -34.19 -18.01
CA ILE A 19 -4.53 -33.92 -17.35
C ILE A 19 -4.28 -32.39 -17.24
N ILE A 20 -4.50 -31.64 -18.33
CA ILE A 20 -4.35 -30.17 -18.33
C ILE A 20 -5.31 -29.54 -17.31
N GLY A 21 -6.56 -30.01 -17.23
CA GLY A 21 -7.55 -29.52 -16.27
C GLY A 21 -7.10 -29.69 -14.82
N ILE A 22 -6.58 -30.88 -14.47
CA ILE A 22 -6.06 -31.13 -13.11
C ILE A 22 -4.85 -30.24 -12.79
N LEU A 23 -3.90 -30.10 -13.72
CA LEU A 23 -2.72 -29.27 -13.53
C LEU A 23 -3.10 -27.79 -13.41
N ALA A 24 -4.01 -27.30 -14.26
CA ALA A 24 -4.49 -25.93 -14.20
C ALA A 24 -5.17 -25.61 -12.86
N ALA A 25 -6.02 -26.52 -12.35
CA ALA A 25 -6.69 -26.34 -11.05
C ALA A 25 -5.70 -26.19 -9.88
N ALA A 26 -4.55 -26.85 -9.94
CA ALA A 26 -3.52 -26.77 -8.90
C ALA A 26 -2.66 -25.46 -8.99
N ILE A 27 -2.50 -24.90 -10.20
CA ILE A 27 -1.61 -23.76 -10.45
C ILE A 27 -2.34 -22.41 -10.27
N LEU A 28 -3.61 -22.31 -10.69
CA LEU A 28 -4.38 -21.06 -10.69
C LEU A 28 -4.38 -20.30 -9.35
N PRO A 29 -4.58 -20.93 -8.18
CA PRO A 29 -4.58 -20.21 -6.89
C PRO A 29 -3.22 -19.58 -6.57
N ARG A 30 -2.13 -20.23 -6.96
CA ARG A 30 -0.76 -19.72 -6.71
C ARG A 30 -0.41 -18.50 -7.57
N LEU A 31 -0.93 -18.43 -8.79
CA LEU A 31 -0.71 -17.31 -9.70
C LEU A 31 -1.35 -16.02 -9.21
N GLN A 32 -2.50 -16.09 -8.55
CA GLN A 32 -3.18 -14.90 -8.01
C GLN A 32 -2.36 -14.23 -6.91
N GLY A 33 -1.75 -15.00 -6.01
CA GLY A 33 -0.85 -14.47 -4.99
C GLY A 33 0.40 -13.81 -5.57
N ALA A 34 1.01 -14.43 -6.59
CA ALA A 34 2.19 -13.88 -7.25
C ALA A 34 1.92 -12.55 -7.96
N GLN A 35 0.76 -12.39 -8.57
CA GLN A 35 0.36 -11.13 -9.20
C GLN A 35 0.19 -10.00 -8.17
N GLY A 36 -0.41 -10.29 -6.99
CA GLY A 36 -0.51 -9.34 -5.90
C GLY A 36 0.86 -8.84 -5.42
N ALA A 37 1.78 -9.77 -5.20
CA ALA A 37 3.14 -9.43 -4.79
C ALA A 37 3.89 -8.56 -5.83
N THR A 38 3.70 -8.84 -7.13
CA THR A 38 4.29 -8.01 -8.19
C THR A 38 3.73 -6.57 -8.18
N ARG A 39 2.43 -6.41 -7.98
CA ARG A 39 1.81 -5.08 -7.86
C ARG A 39 2.32 -4.34 -6.62
N ASP A 40 2.52 -5.03 -5.50
CA ASP A 40 3.04 -4.41 -4.28
C ASP A 40 4.49 -3.92 -4.45
N VAL A 41 5.33 -4.65 -5.17
CA VAL A 41 6.69 -4.19 -5.53
C VAL A 41 6.64 -2.93 -6.40
N ALA A 42 5.71 -2.87 -7.35
CA ALA A 42 5.54 -1.68 -8.18
C ALA A 42 5.04 -0.47 -7.36
N ARG A 43 4.15 -0.67 -6.38
CA ARG A 43 3.71 0.36 -5.43
C ARG A 43 4.85 0.87 -4.56
N GLU A 44 5.61 -0.04 -3.97
CA GLU A 44 6.78 0.28 -3.15
C GLU A 44 7.76 1.17 -3.92
N LYS A 45 8.07 0.79 -5.17
CA LYS A 45 8.91 1.59 -6.04
C LYS A 45 8.31 2.97 -6.32
N GLY A 46 7.04 3.03 -6.69
CA GLY A 46 6.35 4.30 -6.97
C GLY A 46 6.36 5.25 -5.79
N LEU A 47 6.07 4.76 -4.58
CA LEU A 47 6.11 5.56 -3.36
C LEU A 47 7.53 6.01 -3.00
N THR A 48 8.54 5.17 -3.25
CA THR A 48 9.94 5.53 -3.03
C THR A 48 10.39 6.64 -3.99
N ASP A 49 10.01 6.55 -5.26
CA ASP A 49 10.32 7.57 -6.27
C ASP A 49 9.68 8.92 -5.88
N ILE A 50 8.39 8.93 -5.47
CA ILE A 50 7.70 10.13 -4.98
C ILE A 50 8.37 10.67 -3.71
N SER A 51 8.70 9.81 -2.75
CA SER A 51 9.38 10.18 -1.51
C SER A 51 10.71 10.90 -1.79
N THR A 52 11.51 10.35 -2.69
CA THR A 52 12.79 10.97 -3.09
C THR A 52 12.59 12.35 -3.70
N ALA A 53 11.58 12.52 -4.55
CA ALA A 53 11.25 13.81 -5.15
C ALA A 53 10.75 14.83 -4.11
N LEU A 54 9.98 14.38 -3.11
CA LEU A 54 9.54 15.23 -2.00
C LEU A 54 10.69 15.72 -1.14
N GLU A 55 11.69 14.87 -0.88
CA GLU A 55 12.90 15.27 -0.13
C GLU A 55 13.73 16.29 -0.92
N LEU A 56 13.85 16.12 -2.24
CA LEU A 56 14.52 17.11 -3.08
C LEU A 56 13.78 18.46 -3.07
N TYR A 57 12.45 18.43 -3.13
CA TYR A 57 11.62 19.63 -3.03
C TYR A 57 11.80 20.31 -1.66
N ALA A 58 11.70 19.54 -0.57
CA ALA A 58 11.84 20.07 0.78
C ALA A 58 13.24 20.68 1.04
N THR A 59 14.29 20.05 0.50
CA THR A 59 15.65 20.61 0.57
C THR A 59 15.76 21.95 -0.16
N ALA A 60 15.06 22.12 -1.27
CA ALA A 60 15.09 23.34 -2.07
C ALA A 60 14.17 24.45 -1.54
N LYS A 61 13.07 24.09 -0.85
CA LYS A 61 12.02 25.04 -0.41
C LYS A 61 11.92 25.21 1.10
N GLY A 62 12.51 24.30 1.87
CA GLY A 62 12.42 24.29 3.35
C GLY A 62 11.13 23.68 3.90
N GLU A 63 10.20 23.27 3.06
CA GLU A 63 8.93 22.65 3.47
C GLU A 63 8.43 21.63 2.44
N TYR A 64 7.54 20.75 2.85
CA TYR A 64 6.87 19.83 1.92
C TYR A 64 5.73 20.52 1.17
N PRO A 65 5.41 20.08 -0.07
CA PRO A 65 4.32 20.64 -0.87
C PRO A 65 2.98 20.62 -0.13
N ALA A 66 2.16 21.63 -0.32
CA ALA A 66 0.81 21.64 0.23
C ALA A 66 -0.07 20.59 -0.44
N GLU A 67 -0.99 19.97 0.32
CA GLU A 67 -2.06 19.17 -0.26
C GLU A 67 -2.95 20.06 -1.13
N SER A 68 -3.46 19.50 -2.22
CA SER A 68 -4.50 20.17 -3.00
C SER A 68 -5.80 20.22 -2.19
N THR A 69 -6.43 21.39 -2.14
CA THR A 69 -7.75 21.55 -1.50
C THR A 69 -8.87 20.84 -2.26
N THR A 70 -8.66 20.59 -3.55
CA THR A 70 -9.65 19.99 -4.45
C THR A 70 -9.35 18.54 -4.82
N LYS A 71 -8.07 18.13 -4.78
CA LYS A 71 -7.61 16.79 -5.16
C LYS A 71 -6.87 16.17 -3.99
N LYS A 72 -7.42 15.12 -3.43
CA LYS A 72 -6.89 14.43 -2.24
C LYS A 72 -5.92 13.29 -2.56
N ASP A 73 -5.70 13.01 -3.84
CA ASP A 73 -4.72 12.03 -4.29
C ASP A 73 -3.33 12.65 -4.45
N ALA A 74 -2.32 11.80 -4.36
CA ALA A 74 -0.94 12.25 -4.51
C ALA A 74 -0.66 12.80 -5.93
N GLU A 75 -1.24 12.24 -6.99
CA GLU A 75 -1.06 12.72 -8.36
C GLU A 75 -1.59 14.15 -8.50
N GLY A 76 -2.82 14.41 -8.06
CA GLY A 76 -3.44 15.71 -8.18
C GLY A 76 -2.79 16.80 -7.33
N ALA A 77 -2.21 16.42 -6.18
CA ALA A 77 -1.53 17.36 -5.29
C ALA A 77 -0.09 17.67 -5.73
N LEU A 78 0.62 16.68 -6.27
CA LEU A 78 2.07 16.72 -6.41
C LEU A 78 2.57 16.74 -7.85
N LYS A 79 1.78 16.25 -8.84
CA LYS A 79 2.24 16.11 -10.22
C LYS A 79 2.71 17.43 -10.81
N GLU A 80 1.89 18.48 -10.70
CA GLU A 80 2.25 19.80 -11.22
C GLU A 80 3.56 20.29 -10.62
N ILE A 81 3.77 20.09 -9.32
CA ILE A 81 4.94 20.57 -8.59
C ILE A 81 6.18 19.75 -8.90
N LEU A 82 6.07 18.41 -8.85
CA LEU A 82 7.23 17.53 -8.92
C LEU A 82 7.63 17.16 -10.36
N VAL A 83 6.66 17.10 -11.27
CA VAL A 83 6.89 16.77 -12.69
C VAL A 83 7.01 18.04 -13.53
N ASP A 84 5.92 18.84 -13.58
CA ASP A 84 5.79 19.90 -14.58
C ASP A 84 6.65 21.13 -14.24
N GLN A 85 6.70 21.56 -12.97
CA GLN A 85 7.41 22.76 -12.58
C GLN A 85 8.89 22.54 -12.24
N ARG A 86 9.25 21.39 -11.70
CA ARG A 86 10.58 21.14 -11.14
C ARG A 86 11.34 20.01 -11.81
N GLY A 87 10.67 19.09 -12.49
CA GLY A 87 11.30 17.96 -13.15
C GLY A 87 12.01 16.98 -12.19
N TYR A 88 11.60 16.92 -10.91
CA TYR A 88 12.14 15.95 -9.95
C TYR A 88 11.69 14.53 -10.28
N LEU A 89 10.55 14.38 -10.96
CA LEU A 89 10.06 13.14 -11.54
C LEU A 89 9.87 13.33 -13.04
N LYS A 90 10.17 12.29 -13.82
CA LYS A 90 9.90 12.27 -15.26
C LYS A 90 8.41 12.10 -15.55
N ASP A 91 7.75 11.25 -14.77
CA ASP A 91 6.31 11.00 -14.83
C ASP A 91 5.84 10.64 -13.42
N PHE A 92 4.57 10.90 -13.13
CA PHE A 92 4.01 10.60 -11.81
C PHE A 92 3.61 9.13 -11.72
N PRO A 93 4.19 8.36 -10.76
CA PRO A 93 3.87 6.94 -10.60
C PRO A 93 2.39 6.72 -10.26
N LYS A 94 1.75 5.71 -10.87
CA LYS A 94 0.36 5.35 -10.66
C LYS A 94 0.24 3.98 -10.00
N ASP A 95 -0.85 3.77 -9.24
CA ASP A 95 -1.15 2.44 -8.73
C ASP A 95 -1.37 1.46 -9.90
N PRO A 96 -0.76 0.28 -9.89
CA PRO A 96 -0.97 -0.74 -10.93
C PRO A 96 -2.42 -1.20 -11.07
N GLN A 97 -3.25 -0.93 -10.07
CA GLN A 97 -4.65 -1.31 -10.02
C GLN A 97 -5.54 -0.07 -9.93
N SER A 98 -6.17 0.32 -11.03
CA SER A 98 -7.01 1.52 -11.12
C SER A 98 -8.23 1.55 -10.19
N ASN A 99 -8.66 0.39 -9.68
CA ASN A 99 -9.77 0.24 -8.72
C ASN A 99 -9.29 -0.12 -7.30
N ALA A 100 -8.00 0.07 -6.98
CA ALA A 100 -7.50 -0.14 -5.63
C ALA A 100 -8.30 0.71 -4.63
N PRO A 101 -8.71 0.18 -3.47
CA PRO A 101 -9.42 0.95 -2.45
C PRO A 101 -8.65 2.21 -2.05
N ALA A 102 -9.39 3.29 -1.84
CA ALA A 102 -8.82 4.52 -1.32
C ALA A 102 -8.17 4.30 0.05
N VAL A 103 -7.05 4.96 0.29
CA VAL A 103 -6.38 4.93 1.60
C VAL A 103 -6.79 6.16 2.38
N LYS A 104 -7.37 5.95 3.56
CA LYS A 104 -7.78 6.99 4.48
C LYS A 104 -6.66 7.30 5.47
N VAL A 105 -6.42 8.57 5.74
CA VAL A 105 -5.45 9.03 6.74
C VAL A 105 -6.13 10.05 7.66
N GLY A 106 -6.21 9.74 8.93
CA GLY A 106 -7.04 10.51 9.87
C GLY A 106 -8.50 10.51 9.43
N THR A 107 -9.09 11.67 9.37
CA THR A 107 -10.46 11.89 8.88
C THR A 107 -10.55 12.17 7.38
N GLN A 108 -9.42 12.15 6.65
CA GLN A 108 -9.35 12.49 5.24
C GLN A 108 -9.34 11.23 4.37
N ASP A 109 -10.22 11.17 3.38
CA ASP A 109 -10.27 10.10 2.39
C ASP A 109 -9.27 10.38 1.26
N GLY A 110 -8.57 9.34 0.82
CA GLY A 110 -7.83 9.34 -0.44
C GLY A 110 -8.74 9.12 -1.65
N THR A 111 -8.14 8.84 -2.79
CA THR A 111 -8.85 8.57 -4.06
C THR A 111 -8.63 7.11 -4.48
N ILE A 112 -9.69 6.47 -5.00
CA ILE A 112 -9.63 5.11 -5.52
C ILE A 112 -8.60 5.03 -6.65
N GLY A 113 -7.76 3.98 -6.63
CA GLY A 113 -6.74 3.73 -7.66
C GLY A 113 -5.55 4.69 -7.65
N GLN A 114 -5.41 5.50 -6.60
CA GLN A 114 -4.36 6.48 -6.46
C GLN A 114 -3.57 6.30 -5.17
N TYR A 115 -2.33 6.77 -5.15
CA TYR A 115 -1.57 6.95 -3.93
C TYR A 115 -2.13 8.12 -3.12
N THR A 116 -2.03 8.04 -1.82
CA THR A 116 -2.53 9.07 -0.90
C THR A 116 -1.37 9.84 -0.32
N TYR A 117 -1.45 11.17 -0.33
CA TYR A 117 -0.45 12.06 0.23
C TYR A 117 -1.12 13.07 1.16
N PHE A 118 -0.62 13.16 2.40
CA PHE A 118 -1.00 14.20 3.36
C PHE A 118 0.22 14.67 4.14
N ARG A 119 0.27 15.98 4.41
CA ARG A 119 1.16 16.51 5.44
C ARG A 119 0.57 16.23 6.81
N ILE A 120 1.43 15.92 7.75
CA ILE A 120 1.03 15.50 9.09
C ILE A 120 1.70 16.35 10.16
N TRP A 121 1.10 16.33 11.34
CA TRP A 121 1.70 16.86 12.55
C TRP A 121 2.77 15.89 13.07
N ARG A 122 3.88 16.46 13.51
CA ARG A 122 4.95 15.73 14.17
C ARG A 122 5.48 16.56 15.33
N ASN A 123 5.57 15.98 16.54
CA ASN A 123 5.93 16.73 17.75
C ASN A 123 5.04 17.97 17.97
N ALA A 124 3.74 17.86 17.74
CA ALA A 124 2.79 18.97 17.77
C ALA A 124 3.12 20.12 16.78
N VAL A 125 4.06 19.93 15.85
CA VAL A 125 4.40 20.90 14.81
C VAL A 125 3.62 20.58 13.53
N LYS A 126 2.88 21.55 13.02
CA LYS A 126 2.11 21.44 11.78
C LYS A 126 3.04 21.39 10.56
N ASN A 127 2.71 20.54 9.59
CA ASN A 127 3.46 20.38 8.32
C ASN A 127 4.91 19.89 8.49
N ALA A 128 5.26 19.36 9.65
CA ALA A 128 6.64 18.93 9.94
C ALA A 128 7.03 17.62 9.24
N ALA A 129 6.03 16.87 8.72
CA ALA A 129 6.25 15.60 8.08
C ALA A 129 5.15 15.33 7.04
N TYR A 130 5.29 14.24 6.29
CA TYR A 130 4.26 13.76 5.39
C TYR A 130 4.06 12.25 5.51
N ILE A 131 2.94 11.79 5.03
CA ILE A 131 2.59 10.39 4.86
C ILE A 131 2.24 10.15 3.39
N LEU A 132 2.88 9.14 2.81
CA LEU A 132 2.53 8.55 1.52
C LEU A 132 2.03 7.14 1.75
N ALA A 133 0.88 6.81 1.25
CA ALA A 133 0.27 5.51 1.48
C ALA A 133 -0.35 4.91 0.23
N SER A 134 -0.28 3.60 0.13
CA SER A 134 -0.95 2.78 -0.88
C SER A 134 -1.62 1.57 -0.26
N LYS A 135 -2.52 0.93 -1.01
CA LYS A 135 -2.97 -0.43 -0.70
C LYS A 135 -1.77 -1.38 -0.70
N SER A 136 -1.81 -2.41 0.13
CA SER A 136 -0.96 -3.61 0.01
C SER A 136 -1.85 -4.85 -0.12
N GLU A 137 -1.46 -5.77 -0.97
CA GLU A 137 -2.15 -7.05 -1.18
C GLU A 137 -1.45 -8.18 -0.43
N SER A 138 -0.15 -8.03 -0.19
CA SER A 138 0.67 -8.98 0.55
C SER A 138 0.95 -8.49 1.97
N SER A 139 0.84 -9.40 2.94
CA SER A 139 1.25 -9.11 4.32
C SER A 139 2.76 -8.86 4.46
N ASP A 140 3.56 -9.47 3.59
CA ASP A 140 5.03 -9.34 3.64
C ASP A 140 5.51 -7.93 3.26
N LYS A 141 4.72 -7.21 2.46
CA LYS A 141 5.02 -5.84 2.04
C LYS A 141 4.29 -4.78 2.86
N ALA A 142 3.22 -5.16 3.53
CA ALA A 142 2.48 -4.25 4.38
C ALA A 142 3.27 -3.87 5.64
N ASN A 143 3.28 -2.59 5.97
CA ASN A 143 3.89 -2.07 7.20
C ASN A 143 2.91 -1.26 8.05
N ALA A 144 1.65 -1.20 7.66
CA ALA A 144 0.57 -0.56 8.39
C ALA A 144 -0.79 -1.20 8.06
N THR A 145 -1.78 -0.91 8.88
CA THR A 145 -3.19 -1.22 8.63
C THR A 145 -3.98 0.06 8.41
N GLN A 146 -5.15 -0.05 7.78
CA GLN A 146 -6.02 1.11 7.60
C GLN A 146 -6.42 1.73 8.95
N ALA A 147 -6.70 0.90 9.96
CA ALA A 147 -7.04 1.38 11.30
C ALA A 147 -5.94 2.21 11.96
N MET A 148 -4.67 1.88 11.69
CA MET A 148 -3.53 2.69 12.19
C MET A 148 -3.51 4.07 11.54
N LEU A 149 -3.77 4.16 10.24
CA LEU A 149 -3.75 5.42 9.51
C LEU A 149 -4.92 6.34 9.89
N GLU A 150 -6.07 5.79 10.24
CA GLU A 150 -7.25 6.57 10.67
C GLU A 150 -7.02 7.32 11.99
N GLY A 151 -6.08 6.87 12.83
CA GLY A 151 -5.70 7.58 14.05
C GLY A 151 -4.75 8.76 13.85
N VAL A 152 -4.19 8.97 12.65
CA VAL A 152 -3.16 9.99 12.41
C VAL A 152 -3.76 11.37 12.24
N LYS A 153 -3.17 12.39 12.88
CA LYS A 153 -3.55 13.80 12.71
C LYS A 153 -2.93 14.37 11.43
N VAL A 154 -3.77 14.77 10.49
CA VAL A 154 -3.34 15.46 9.25
C VAL A 154 -3.25 16.97 9.45
N SER A 155 -2.34 17.63 8.74
CA SER A 155 -2.07 19.07 8.89
C SER A 155 -3.18 19.98 8.36
N SER A 156 -4.12 19.45 7.58
CA SER A 156 -5.32 20.18 7.15
C SER A 156 -6.31 20.45 8.30
N ALA A 157 -6.18 19.74 9.42
CA ALA A 157 -7.00 20.02 10.60
C ALA A 157 -6.59 21.36 11.26
N ALA A 158 -7.58 22.09 11.73
CA ALA A 158 -7.38 23.46 12.23
C ALA A 158 -6.55 23.53 13.53
N THR A 159 -6.68 22.50 14.39
CA THR A 159 -6.04 22.48 15.70
C THR A 159 -5.53 21.07 16.04
N TYR A 160 -4.42 21.02 16.77
CA TYR A 160 -3.95 19.83 17.44
C TYR A 160 -4.67 19.70 18.79
N ALA A 161 -5.31 18.57 19.06
CA ALA A 161 -5.98 18.31 20.32
C ALA A 161 -5.19 17.31 21.17
N PRO A 162 -5.17 17.45 22.50
CA PRO A 162 -4.64 16.41 23.39
C PRO A 162 -5.37 15.08 23.12
N GLY A 163 -4.59 14.03 22.83
CA GLY A 163 -5.13 12.72 22.45
C GLY A 163 -5.13 12.43 20.95
N ASP A 164 -4.88 13.40 20.09
CA ASP A 164 -4.59 13.13 18.68
C ASP A 164 -3.28 12.33 18.56
N THR A 165 -3.27 11.34 17.69
CA THR A 165 -2.06 10.56 17.42
C THR A 165 -1.05 11.42 16.70
N ASP A 166 -0.01 11.83 17.42
CA ASP A 166 1.17 12.44 16.84
C ASP A 166 1.98 11.37 16.10
N PHE A 167 2.49 11.70 14.94
CA PHE A 167 3.26 10.74 14.16
C PHE A 167 4.52 10.24 14.88
N ASN A 168 5.03 10.93 15.89
CA ASN A 168 6.12 10.42 16.72
C ASN A 168 5.76 9.17 17.53
N THR A 169 4.49 9.01 17.88
CA THR A 169 3.98 7.81 18.58
C THR A 169 3.53 6.73 17.60
N PHE A 170 3.43 7.07 16.31
CA PHE A 170 3.04 6.16 15.27
C PHE A 170 4.23 5.27 14.87
N GLN A 171 4.15 4.01 15.19
CA GLN A 171 5.18 3.04 14.82
C GLN A 171 4.67 2.17 13.68
N LEU A 172 5.43 2.14 12.59
CA LEU A 172 5.19 1.20 11.51
C LEU A 172 5.47 -0.24 11.98
N CYS A 173 4.71 -1.17 11.46
CA CYS A 173 4.93 -2.59 11.71
C CYS A 173 6.20 -3.06 11.00
N SER A 174 7.01 -3.87 11.65
CA SER A 174 8.12 -4.56 10.98
C SER A 174 7.62 -5.61 9.99
N SER A 175 6.47 -6.22 10.30
CA SER A 175 5.68 -7.08 9.41
C SER A 175 4.23 -7.12 9.90
N VAL A 176 3.32 -7.53 9.02
CA VAL A 176 1.90 -7.70 9.35
C VAL A 176 1.55 -9.18 9.29
N VAL A 177 1.16 -9.75 10.41
CA VAL A 177 0.77 -11.16 10.53
C VAL A 177 -0.74 -11.28 10.47
N LYS A 178 -1.26 -11.99 9.48
CA LYS A 178 -2.69 -12.32 9.39
C LYS A 178 -2.97 -13.58 10.20
N THR A 179 -3.84 -13.47 11.20
CA THR A 179 -4.27 -14.62 11.99
C THR A 179 -5.64 -14.38 12.62
N THR A 180 -6.43 -15.45 12.71
CA THR A 180 -7.73 -15.45 13.40
C THR A 180 -7.60 -15.27 14.92
N ARG A 181 -6.41 -15.40 15.48
CA ARG A 181 -6.13 -15.32 16.93
C ARG A 181 -5.86 -13.90 17.42
N CYS A 182 -5.89 -12.89 16.57
CA CYS A 182 -5.75 -11.51 17.02
C CYS A 182 -6.91 -11.12 17.94
N ALA A 183 -6.60 -10.74 19.16
CA ALA A 183 -7.58 -10.36 20.16
C ALA A 183 -8.29 -9.03 19.84
N VAL A 184 -7.75 -8.21 18.97
CA VAL A 184 -8.27 -6.88 18.61
C VAL A 184 -8.46 -6.78 17.09
N LYS A 185 -9.62 -6.32 16.65
CA LYS A 185 -9.92 -5.99 15.26
C LYS A 185 -9.00 -4.86 14.80
N GLY A 186 -7.95 -5.22 14.04
CA GLY A 186 -6.95 -4.28 13.55
C GLY A 186 -6.03 -3.77 14.66
N SER A 187 -4.80 -4.25 14.71
CA SER A 187 -3.83 -3.69 15.66
C SER A 187 -3.59 -2.21 15.31
N THR A 188 -3.81 -1.33 16.28
CA THR A 188 -3.51 0.11 16.17
C THR A 188 -2.07 0.43 16.52
N ALA A 189 -1.32 -0.55 17.03
CA ALA A 189 0.08 -0.41 17.38
C ALA A 189 0.84 -1.75 17.19
N PRO A 190 2.16 -1.70 16.90
CA PRO A 190 2.99 -2.88 16.90
C PRO A 190 2.98 -3.58 18.26
N ALA A 191 2.95 -4.90 18.25
CA ALA A 191 3.00 -5.68 19.46
C ALA A 191 4.33 -5.48 20.21
N THR A 192 4.27 -5.33 21.53
CA THR A 192 5.34 -5.77 22.40
C THR A 192 5.27 -7.30 22.40
N ALA A 193 6.38 -8.00 22.18
CA ALA A 193 6.41 -9.46 22.10
C ALA A 193 5.46 -10.08 23.12
N ASP A 194 4.43 -10.80 22.62
CA ASP A 194 3.40 -11.41 23.44
C ASP A 194 3.56 -12.94 23.46
N GLY A 195 2.92 -13.60 24.43
CA GLY A 195 2.90 -15.05 24.53
C GLY A 195 2.15 -15.77 23.39
N ASN A 196 1.60 -15.05 22.41
CA ASN A 196 0.80 -15.56 21.28
C ASN A 196 1.63 -15.76 20.00
N GLY A 197 2.95 -15.59 20.05
CA GLY A 197 3.88 -15.86 18.97
C GLY A 197 4.18 -14.67 18.06
N LEU A 198 3.71 -13.46 18.39
CA LEU A 198 4.12 -12.24 17.71
C LEU A 198 5.49 -11.79 18.17
N LYS A 199 6.31 -11.36 17.25
CA LYS A 199 7.62 -10.75 17.53
C LYS A 199 7.46 -9.26 17.79
N LYS A 200 8.43 -8.69 18.49
CA LYS A 200 8.49 -7.24 18.75
C LYS A 200 8.45 -6.46 17.41
N GLY A 201 7.49 -5.56 17.29
CA GLY A 201 7.29 -4.75 16.09
C GLY A 201 6.35 -5.34 15.05
N GLU A 202 5.89 -6.58 15.18
CA GLU A 202 4.88 -7.16 14.31
C GLU A 202 3.48 -6.63 14.66
N CYS A 203 2.66 -6.43 13.64
CA CYS A 203 1.25 -6.13 13.81
C CYS A 203 0.40 -7.35 13.48
N CYS A 204 -0.59 -7.62 14.28
CA CYS A 204 -1.53 -8.69 14.07
C CYS A 204 -2.83 -8.15 13.47
N VAL A 205 -3.33 -8.79 12.41
CA VAL A 205 -4.60 -8.43 11.78
C VAL A 205 -5.44 -9.66 11.49
N GLN A 206 -6.76 -9.47 11.45
CA GLN A 206 -7.69 -10.51 10.99
C GLN A 206 -7.61 -10.63 9.46
N ASP A 207 -8.05 -11.77 8.91
CA ASP A 207 -7.95 -12.08 7.48
C ASP A 207 -8.57 -11.05 6.54
N ASN A 208 -9.59 -10.32 7.01
CA ASN A 208 -10.30 -9.28 6.24
C ASN A 208 -9.75 -7.87 6.46
N ALA A 209 -8.65 -7.72 7.20
CA ALA A 209 -8.07 -6.41 7.45
C ALA A 209 -7.47 -5.81 6.18
N GLU A 210 -7.69 -4.52 5.99
CA GLU A 210 -7.10 -3.78 4.89
C GLU A 210 -5.64 -3.42 5.19
N LEU A 211 -4.74 -3.98 4.40
CA LEU A 211 -3.30 -3.77 4.51
C LEU A 211 -2.86 -2.54 3.73
N ARG A 212 -1.85 -1.83 4.28
CA ARG A 212 -1.27 -0.63 3.67
C ARG A 212 0.25 -0.69 3.66
N PHE A 213 0.84 -0.14 2.63
CA PHE A 213 2.25 0.20 2.59
C PHE A 213 2.39 1.72 2.73
N VAL A 214 3.23 2.15 3.66
CA VAL A 214 3.34 3.55 4.09
C VAL A 214 4.79 3.98 4.09
N VAL A 215 5.06 5.12 3.50
CA VAL A 215 6.33 5.84 3.60
C VAL A 215 6.07 7.12 4.39
N VAL A 216 6.93 7.38 5.35
CA VAL A 216 6.85 8.56 6.22
C VAL A 216 8.21 9.16 6.44
N ARG A 217 8.24 10.47 6.51
CA ARG A 217 9.44 11.25 6.78
C ARG A 217 9.14 12.39 7.77
#